data_22a9c08bf54f810ca75390f888f06a1c
#
_entry.id   22a9c08bf54f810ca75390f888f06a1c
#
_cell.length_a   1.000
_cell.length_b   1.000
_cell.length_c   1.000
_cell.angle_alpha   90.00
_cell.angle_beta   90.00
_cell.angle_gamma   90.00
#
_symmetry.space_group_name_H-M   'P 1'
#
loop_
_entity.id
_entity.type
_entity.pdbx_description
1 polymer ?
#
loop_
_entity_poly.entity_id
_entity_poly.type
_entity_poly.pdbx_seq_one_letter_code
_entity_poly.pdbx_strand_id
1 'polypeptide(L)'
;MRVFVAGGTGFVGSHVVEALVREGHEVRLLLRPGSVGKVTSITREKVEFIHGDAFDDGPLREGIRGCHGVINLIGIIRDFPSWGITFEKIHFEATRNIARAAERVGVNRFLQMSALGVDWDEKTEYFRTKWKADQYLIDHDFDYTIFRPSVIFGDGDGFVSTLEALIRRSPVLVVPGDGTYPLQPVSVSDVASLFSRALEEEGTGERIFNVTGPKVYSYREILTLLSSSMGKRRVFIHLPLNLIIPFVIFLERIRSFPLTYDQLYMLTRGSKGDNRRIRERFGIPLESFEDYLNARFGDPGEKEVS
;
A
#
# COMPACT_ATOMS: atom_id res chain seq x y z
N MET A 1 6.41 -12.31 18.87
CA MET A 1 7.48 -12.80 17.96
C MET A 1 8.46 -11.68 17.65
N ARG A 2 9.69 -11.99 17.20
CA ARG A 2 10.61 -10.98 16.65
C ARG A 2 10.50 -10.95 15.14
N VAL A 3 10.31 -9.76 14.54
CA VAL A 3 9.99 -9.60 13.12
C VAL A 3 10.87 -8.53 12.49
N PHE A 4 11.46 -8.86 11.35
CA PHE A 4 12.16 -7.86 10.53
C PHE A 4 11.19 -7.18 9.57
N VAL A 5 11.19 -5.85 9.53
CA VAL A 5 10.31 -5.06 8.68
C VAL A 5 11.13 -4.16 7.76
N ALA A 6 10.95 -4.33 6.45
CA ALA A 6 11.47 -3.45 5.42
C ALA A 6 10.34 -2.55 4.87
N GLY A 7 10.61 -1.25 4.74
CA GLY A 7 9.61 -0.26 4.28
C GLY A 7 8.68 0.28 5.38
N GLY A 8 8.96 0.01 6.66
CA GLY A 8 8.12 0.41 7.79
C GLY A 8 8.03 1.93 8.06
N THR A 9 8.81 2.76 7.35
CA THR A 9 8.70 4.23 7.40
C THR A 9 7.76 4.82 6.33
N GLY A 10 7.17 3.98 5.49
CA GLY A 10 6.18 4.35 4.49
C GLY A 10 4.77 4.49 5.08
N PHE A 11 3.80 4.89 4.26
CA PHE A 11 2.40 5.04 4.66
C PHE A 11 1.86 3.75 5.31
N VAL A 12 1.78 2.65 4.58
CA VAL A 12 1.30 1.38 5.14
C VAL A 12 2.25 0.85 6.21
N GLY A 13 3.55 1.04 5.99
CA GLY A 13 4.58 0.50 6.88
C GLY A 13 4.50 1.04 8.30
N SER A 14 4.23 2.33 8.51
CA SER A 14 4.09 2.92 9.84
C SER A 14 2.91 2.29 10.60
N HIS A 15 1.77 2.10 9.95
CA HIS A 15 0.60 1.46 10.55
C HIS A 15 0.85 -0.04 10.87
N VAL A 16 1.57 -0.76 9.98
CA VAL A 16 1.95 -2.16 10.25
C VAL A 16 2.88 -2.24 11.46
N VAL A 17 3.90 -1.39 11.54
CA VAL A 17 4.83 -1.37 12.69
C VAL A 17 4.08 -1.04 13.98
N GLU A 18 3.17 -0.07 13.96
CA GLU A 18 2.34 0.27 15.12
C GLU A 18 1.43 -0.89 15.56
N ALA A 19 0.83 -1.62 14.60
CA ALA A 19 0.01 -2.80 14.89
C ALA A 19 0.85 -3.91 15.53
N LEU A 20 2.02 -4.21 14.96
CA LEU A 20 2.95 -5.21 15.51
C LEU A 20 3.38 -4.89 16.95
N VAL A 21 3.76 -3.64 17.20
CA VAL A 21 4.17 -3.19 18.54
C VAL A 21 3.01 -3.25 19.54
N ARG A 22 1.80 -2.91 19.11
CA ARG A 22 0.60 -2.97 19.96
C ARG A 22 0.23 -4.41 20.33
N GLU A 23 0.46 -5.36 19.43
CA GLU A 23 0.23 -6.80 19.67
C GLU A 23 1.42 -7.50 20.37
N GLY A 24 2.43 -6.73 20.79
CA GLY A 24 3.52 -7.23 21.62
C GLY A 24 4.67 -7.91 20.85
N HIS A 25 4.76 -7.67 19.53
CA HIS A 25 5.90 -8.16 18.75
C HIS A 25 7.14 -7.27 18.94
N GLU A 26 8.31 -7.90 18.89
CA GLU A 26 9.59 -7.21 18.81
C GLU A 26 9.90 -6.88 17.35
N VAL A 27 10.02 -5.61 17.01
CA VAL A 27 10.21 -5.16 15.62
C VAL A 27 11.65 -4.71 15.40
N ARG A 28 12.31 -5.27 14.38
CA ARG A 28 13.54 -4.77 13.79
C ARG A 28 13.22 -4.06 12.48
N LEU A 29 13.40 -2.76 12.46
CA LEU A 29 13.02 -1.92 11.32
C LEU A 29 14.25 -1.53 10.50
N LEU A 30 14.26 -1.92 9.22
CA LEU A 30 15.26 -1.44 8.26
C LEU A 30 15.07 0.06 8.01
N LEU A 31 16.07 0.85 8.38
CA LEU A 31 16.03 2.30 8.32
C LEU A 31 17.11 2.83 7.38
N ARG A 32 16.69 3.40 6.26
CA ARG A 32 17.60 4.06 5.33
C ARG A 32 18.16 5.36 5.90
N PRO A 33 19.40 5.74 5.55
CA PRO A 33 19.91 7.06 5.85
C PRO A 33 18.92 8.16 5.45
N GLY A 34 18.69 9.13 6.34
CA GLY A 34 17.73 10.23 6.11
C GLY A 34 16.26 9.94 6.39
N SER A 35 15.87 8.70 6.75
CA SER A 35 14.49 8.34 7.05
C SER A 35 14.12 8.41 8.53
N VAL A 36 15.04 8.75 9.42
CA VAL A 36 14.83 8.80 10.90
C VAL A 36 13.70 9.78 11.29
N GLY A 37 13.56 10.90 10.59
CA GLY A 37 12.52 11.89 10.85
C GLY A 37 11.08 11.44 10.55
N LYS A 38 10.91 10.30 9.88
CA LYS A 38 9.60 9.72 9.54
C LYS A 38 9.08 8.73 10.58
N VAL A 39 9.86 8.45 11.62
CA VAL A 39 9.50 7.49 12.67
C VAL A 39 8.77 8.22 13.76
N THR A 40 7.59 7.76 14.14
CA THR A 40 6.81 8.32 15.26
C THR A 40 7.51 8.11 16.61
N SER A 41 7.18 8.91 17.63
CA SER A 41 7.76 8.78 18.98
C SER A 41 7.53 7.40 19.59
N ILE A 42 6.31 6.86 19.44
CA ILE A 42 5.91 5.53 19.96
C ILE A 42 6.77 4.43 19.33
N THR A 43 7.02 4.54 18.03
CA THR A 43 7.85 3.58 17.30
C THR A 43 9.31 3.64 17.74
N ARG A 44 9.83 4.82 18.06
CA ARG A 44 11.25 5.00 18.46
C ARG A 44 11.65 4.26 19.73
N GLU A 45 10.76 4.14 20.70
CA GLU A 45 11.06 3.53 21.99
C GLU A 45 10.95 1.99 21.99
N LYS A 46 10.18 1.44 21.05
CA LYS A 46 9.80 0.01 21.03
C LYS A 46 10.35 -0.77 19.86
N VAL A 47 11.14 -0.14 19.00
CA VAL A 47 11.65 -0.72 17.76
C VAL A 47 13.16 -0.66 17.71
N GLU A 48 13.80 -1.78 17.40
CA GLU A 48 15.24 -1.85 17.12
C GLU A 48 15.48 -1.39 15.66
N PHE A 49 16.34 -0.38 15.48
CA PHE A 49 16.65 0.14 14.14
C PHE A 49 17.89 -0.53 13.56
N ILE A 50 17.74 -1.09 12.38
CA ILE A 50 18.82 -1.62 11.57
C ILE A 50 19.15 -0.60 10.47
N HIS A 51 20.28 0.08 10.60
CA HIS A 51 20.68 1.11 9.66
C HIS A 51 21.27 0.49 8.39
N GLY A 52 20.62 0.71 7.24
CA GLY A 52 21.04 0.18 5.94
C GLY A 52 19.94 0.34 4.88
N ASP A 53 20.24 -0.17 3.71
CA ASP A 53 19.32 -0.20 2.57
C ASP A 53 18.99 -1.65 2.18
N ALA A 54 17.90 -1.84 1.44
CA ALA A 54 17.51 -3.15 0.89
C ALA A 54 18.52 -3.71 -0.13
N PHE A 55 19.57 -2.95 -0.45
CA PHE A 55 20.68 -3.34 -1.32
C PHE A 55 21.97 -3.65 -0.55
N ASP A 56 21.95 -3.55 0.77
CA ASP A 56 23.10 -3.79 1.65
C ASP A 56 22.97 -5.16 2.33
N ASP A 57 23.68 -6.19 1.84
CA ASP A 57 23.59 -7.57 2.34
C ASP A 57 23.95 -7.70 3.83
N GLY A 58 24.93 -6.94 4.33
CA GLY A 58 25.36 -6.96 5.73
C GLY A 58 24.23 -6.59 6.69
N PRO A 59 23.70 -5.36 6.63
CA PRO A 59 22.56 -4.91 7.43
C PRO A 59 21.33 -5.78 7.30
N LEU A 60 21.00 -6.28 6.10
CA LEU A 60 19.88 -7.20 5.91
C LEU A 60 20.06 -8.49 6.72
N ARG A 61 21.21 -9.16 6.61
CA ARG A 61 21.49 -10.39 7.37
C ARG A 61 21.55 -10.16 8.87
N GLU A 62 22.12 -9.05 9.31
CA GLU A 62 22.17 -8.67 10.72
C GLU A 62 20.75 -8.48 11.27
N GLY A 63 19.93 -7.69 10.58
CA GLY A 63 18.57 -7.39 11.00
C GLY A 63 17.65 -8.61 10.99
N ILE A 64 17.76 -9.48 10.00
CA ILE A 64 16.90 -10.66 9.85
C ILE A 64 17.32 -11.80 10.80
N ARG A 65 18.59 -11.91 11.14
CA ARG A 65 19.10 -13.01 11.97
C ARG A 65 18.37 -13.12 13.31
N GLY A 66 17.80 -14.31 13.58
CA GLY A 66 17.06 -14.60 14.80
C GLY A 66 15.66 -13.99 14.85
N CYS A 67 15.17 -13.44 13.73
CA CYS A 67 13.74 -13.12 13.56
C CYS A 67 12.94 -14.38 13.24
N HIS A 68 11.66 -14.36 13.59
CA HIS A 68 10.70 -15.43 13.27
C HIS A 68 10.10 -15.27 11.87
N GLY A 69 10.15 -14.04 11.33
CA GLY A 69 9.66 -13.73 9.99
C GLY A 69 10.14 -12.39 9.47
N VAL A 70 9.94 -12.20 8.18
CA VAL A 70 10.24 -10.98 7.43
C VAL A 70 8.95 -10.39 6.88
N ILE A 71 8.76 -9.07 7.00
CA ILE A 71 7.70 -8.32 6.36
C ILE A 71 8.33 -7.33 5.39
N ASN A 72 8.00 -7.48 4.11
CA ASN A 72 8.44 -6.54 3.07
C ASN A 72 7.28 -5.66 2.59
N LEU A 73 7.36 -4.38 2.91
CA LEU A 73 6.41 -3.34 2.54
C LEU A 73 7.03 -2.31 1.58
N ILE A 74 8.22 -2.61 1.04
CA ILE A 74 8.90 -1.71 0.10
C ILE A 74 8.12 -1.64 -1.20
N GLY A 75 7.81 -0.41 -1.63
CA GLY A 75 7.15 -0.17 -2.90
C GLY A 75 7.04 1.32 -3.21
N ILE A 76 6.85 1.61 -4.48
CA ILE A 76 6.60 2.94 -5.01
C ILE A 76 5.43 2.87 -6.00
N ILE A 77 4.68 3.96 -6.13
CA ILE A 77 3.60 4.10 -7.13
C ILE A 77 4.02 5.00 -8.31
N ARG A 78 5.22 5.55 -8.24
CA ARG A 78 5.85 6.36 -9.29
C ARG A 78 7.35 6.14 -9.25
N ASP A 79 7.94 5.93 -10.40
CA ASP A 79 9.38 5.81 -10.55
C ASP A 79 10.05 7.12 -10.95
N PHE A 80 11.38 7.18 -10.80
CA PHE A 80 12.23 8.30 -11.16
C PHE A 80 13.54 7.75 -11.75
N PRO A 81 13.52 7.26 -13.00
CA PRO A 81 14.67 6.59 -13.60
C PRO A 81 15.96 7.41 -13.62
N SER A 82 15.84 8.73 -13.81
CA SER A 82 16.98 9.66 -13.78
C SER A 82 17.70 9.70 -12.41
N TRP A 83 17.07 9.20 -11.36
CA TRP A 83 17.64 9.12 -10.02
C TRP A 83 17.95 7.68 -9.60
N GLY A 84 17.85 6.74 -10.53
CA GLY A 84 18.05 5.33 -10.25
C GLY A 84 16.95 4.69 -9.39
N ILE A 85 15.78 5.35 -9.29
CA ILE A 85 14.61 4.85 -8.59
C ILE A 85 13.64 4.31 -9.64
N THR A 86 13.69 3.00 -9.89
CA THR A 86 12.84 2.32 -10.89
C THR A 86 11.94 1.29 -10.21
N PHE A 87 10.84 0.95 -10.86
CA PHE A 87 9.95 -0.12 -10.38
C PHE A 87 10.72 -1.45 -10.27
N GLU A 88 11.54 -1.81 -11.26
CA GLU A 88 12.34 -3.03 -11.23
C GLU A 88 13.24 -3.09 -9.99
N LYS A 89 14.00 -2.01 -9.73
CA LYS A 89 14.89 -1.93 -8.58
C LYS A 89 14.14 -2.03 -7.25
N ILE A 90 13.07 -1.22 -7.11
CA ILE A 90 12.38 -1.08 -5.82
C ILE A 90 11.43 -2.24 -5.52
N HIS A 91 10.74 -2.78 -6.54
CA HIS A 91 9.79 -3.88 -6.31
C HIS A 91 10.48 -5.23 -6.34
N PHE A 92 11.26 -5.52 -7.40
CA PHE A 92 11.82 -6.84 -7.62
C PHE A 92 13.18 -7.03 -6.96
N GLU A 93 14.18 -6.18 -7.28
CA GLU A 93 15.52 -6.39 -6.76
C GLU A 93 15.60 -6.26 -5.23
N ALA A 94 14.87 -5.29 -4.63
CA ALA A 94 14.80 -5.16 -3.18
C ALA A 94 14.19 -6.42 -2.54
N THR A 95 13.06 -6.92 -3.06
CA THR A 95 12.44 -8.17 -2.57
C THR A 95 13.41 -9.35 -2.68
N ARG A 96 14.06 -9.52 -3.83
CA ARG A 96 15.06 -10.56 -4.05
C ARG A 96 16.20 -10.50 -3.05
N ASN A 97 16.74 -9.32 -2.77
CA ASN A 97 17.84 -9.16 -1.84
C ASN A 97 17.45 -9.49 -0.40
N ILE A 98 16.26 -9.02 0.04
CA ILE A 98 15.72 -9.33 1.36
C ILE A 98 15.47 -10.84 1.50
N ALA A 99 14.88 -11.47 0.49
CA ALA A 99 14.63 -12.91 0.46
C ALA A 99 15.93 -13.70 0.54
N ARG A 100 16.95 -13.38 -0.27
CA ARG A 100 18.27 -14.00 -0.20
C ARG A 100 18.95 -13.84 1.16
N ALA A 101 18.81 -12.69 1.78
CA ALA A 101 19.34 -12.49 3.13
C ALA A 101 18.60 -13.36 4.16
N ALA A 102 17.29 -13.51 4.04
CA ALA A 102 16.47 -14.39 4.88
C ALA A 102 16.87 -15.86 4.73
N GLU A 103 17.00 -16.37 3.50
CA GLU A 103 17.49 -17.72 3.22
C GLU A 103 18.86 -18.00 3.88
N ARG A 104 19.82 -17.08 3.73
CA ARG A 104 21.18 -17.23 4.28
C ARG A 104 21.23 -17.30 5.80
N VAL A 105 20.24 -16.75 6.49
CA VAL A 105 20.18 -16.78 7.96
C VAL A 105 19.11 -17.73 8.49
N GLY A 106 18.46 -18.51 7.60
CA GLY A 106 17.52 -19.57 7.95
C GLY A 106 16.15 -19.06 8.41
N VAL A 107 15.71 -17.87 7.95
CA VAL A 107 14.37 -17.35 8.21
C VAL A 107 13.48 -17.60 7.01
N ASN A 108 12.49 -18.47 7.17
CA ASN A 108 11.63 -18.94 6.07
C ASN A 108 10.27 -18.22 5.97
N ARG A 109 9.74 -17.70 7.07
CA ARG A 109 8.46 -16.97 7.08
C ARG A 109 8.60 -15.61 6.43
N PHE A 110 7.84 -15.35 5.31
CA PHE A 110 7.96 -14.13 4.53
C PHE A 110 6.58 -13.54 4.18
N LEU A 111 6.29 -12.33 4.65
CA LEU A 111 5.09 -11.59 4.32
C LEU A 111 5.40 -10.47 3.33
N GLN A 112 4.69 -10.45 2.20
CA GLN A 112 4.93 -9.52 1.10
C GLN A 112 3.71 -8.64 0.84
N MET A 113 3.91 -7.32 0.71
CA MET A 113 2.90 -6.42 0.18
C MET A 113 3.03 -6.28 -1.33
N SER A 114 2.08 -6.87 -2.05
CA SER A 114 1.95 -6.75 -3.50
C SER A 114 0.86 -5.73 -3.88
N ALA A 115 0.11 -5.94 -4.95
CA ALA A 115 -1.02 -5.11 -5.35
C ALA A 115 -2.10 -5.96 -6.03
N LEU A 116 -3.35 -5.55 -5.88
CA LEU A 116 -4.47 -6.20 -6.56
C LEU A 116 -4.34 -6.03 -8.07
N GLY A 117 -4.52 -7.11 -8.82
CA GLY A 117 -4.41 -7.12 -10.27
C GLY A 117 -3.02 -7.34 -10.82
N VAL A 118 -2.08 -7.71 -9.99
CA VAL A 118 -0.72 -8.08 -10.42
C VAL A 118 -0.75 -9.30 -11.33
N ASP A 119 -0.19 -9.16 -12.53
CA ASP A 119 -0.08 -10.20 -13.54
C ASP A 119 1.18 -9.96 -14.40
N TRP A 120 1.72 -11.03 -15.04
CA TRP A 120 2.88 -10.94 -15.91
C TRP A 120 2.59 -10.23 -17.24
N ASP A 121 1.36 -10.37 -17.76
CA ASP A 121 0.92 -9.79 -19.04
C ASP A 121 0.38 -8.36 -18.92
N GLU A 122 0.64 -7.72 -17.77
CA GLU A 122 0.20 -6.36 -17.55
C GLU A 122 1.02 -5.33 -18.33
N LYS A 123 0.33 -4.27 -18.76
CA LYS A 123 0.92 -3.22 -19.62
C LYS A 123 1.88 -2.29 -18.87
N THR A 124 1.77 -2.23 -17.52
CA THR A 124 2.59 -1.31 -16.74
C THR A 124 3.78 -2.02 -16.08
N GLU A 125 4.89 -1.33 -15.99
CA GLU A 125 6.07 -1.80 -15.26
C GLU A 125 5.77 -2.00 -13.78
N TYR A 126 4.86 -1.19 -13.21
CA TYR A 126 4.42 -1.34 -11.83
C TYR A 126 3.91 -2.75 -11.53
N PHE A 127 2.94 -3.25 -12.31
CA PHE A 127 2.36 -4.58 -12.09
C PHE A 127 3.34 -5.71 -12.45
N ARG A 128 4.08 -5.57 -13.55
CA ARG A 128 5.06 -6.59 -13.96
C ARG A 128 6.15 -6.80 -12.91
N THR A 129 6.67 -5.73 -12.34
CA THR A 129 7.76 -5.83 -11.36
C THR A 129 7.27 -6.35 -10.01
N LYS A 130 6.03 -6.02 -9.61
CA LYS A 130 5.40 -6.65 -8.44
C LYS A 130 5.12 -8.12 -8.66
N TRP A 131 4.67 -8.50 -9.86
CA TRP A 131 4.50 -9.90 -10.23
C TRP A 131 5.81 -10.68 -10.15
N LYS A 132 6.90 -10.15 -10.71
CA LYS A 132 8.24 -10.76 -10.59
C LYS A 132 8.65 -10.97 -9.14
N ALA A 133 8.35 -10.00 -8.26
CA ALA A 133 8.65 -10.11 -6.83
C ALA A 133 7.81 -11.21 -6.17
N ASP A 134 6.52 -11.31 -6.49
CA ASP A 134 5.64 -12.37 -6.00
C ASP A 134 6.14 -13.75 -6.47
N GLN A 135 6.44 -13.90 -7.79
CA GLN A 135 6.94 -15.17 -8.34
C GLN A 135 8.27 -15.59 -7.72
N TYR A 136 9.17 -14.66 -7.45
CA TYR A 136 10.42 -14.98 -6.79
C TYR A 136 10.20 -15.69 -5.44
N LEU A 137 9.25 -15.23 -4.64
CA LEU A 137 8.92 -15.86 -3.37
C LEU A 137 8.21 -17.20 -3.53
N ILE A 138 7.35 -17.33 -4.56
CA ILE A 138 6.62 -18.56 -4.87
C ILE A 138 7.57 -19.67 -5.35
N ASP A 139 8.56 -19.30 -6.18
CA ASP A 139 9.52 -20.25 -6.78
C ASP A 139 10.65 -20.66 -5.81
N HIS A 140 10.75 -19.98 -4.65
CA HIS A 140 11.72 -20.31 -3.60
C HIS A 140 10.97 -20.88 -2.39
N ASP A 141 11.62 -21.70 -1.61
CA ASP A 141 11.05 -22.47 -0.50
C ASP A 141 10.72 -21.61 0.74
N PHE A 142 9.91 -20.55 0.54
CA PHE A 142 9.42 -19.69 1.61
C PHE A 142 8.03 -20.11 2.07
N ASP A 143 7.80 -20.06 3.38
CA ASP A 143 6.47 -19.99 3.98
C ASP A 143 5.93 -18.56 3.77
N TYR A 144 5.48 -18.26 2.54
CA TYR A 144 5.09 -16.91 2.15
C TYR A 144 3.60 -16.61 2.37
N THR A 145 3.31 -15.37 2.72
CA THR A 145 1.97 -14.78 2.60
C THR A 145 2.08 -13.51 1.77
N ILE A 146 1.35 -13.46 0.66
CA ILE A 146 1.34 -12.31 -0.24
C ILE A 146 -0.02 -11.62 -0.13
N PHE A 147 -0.04 -10.39 0.36
CA PHE A 147 -1.22 -9.54 0.36
C PHE A 147 -1.24 -8.65 -0.87
N ARG A 148 -2.35 -8.70 -1.61
CA ARG A 148 -2.61 -7.88 -2.80
C ARG A 148 -3.73 -6.88 -2.51
N PRO A 149 -3.41 -5.73 -1.90
CA PRO A 149 -4.41 -4.73 -1.58
C PRO A 149 -4.92 -4.00 -2.83
N SER A 150 -6.19 -3.59 -2.74
CA SER A 150 -6.80 -2.57 -3.58
C SER A 150 -6.26 -1.19 -3.20
N VAL A 151 -6.90 -0.11 -3.65
CA VAL A 151 -6.58 1.24 -3.20
C VAL A 151 -6.72 1.33 -1.69
N ILE A 152 -5.64 1.74 -1.00
CA ILE A 152 -5.61 1.84 0.46
C ILE A 152 -5.89 3.29 0.86
N PHE A 153 -6.82 3.47 1.81
CA PHE A 153 -7.13 4.77 2.40
C PHE A 153 -6.78 4.81 3.89
N GLY A 154 -6.59 6.00 4.43
CA GLY A 154 -6.30 6.24 5.84
C GLY A 154 -5.39 7.43 6.07
N ASP A 155 -5.00 7.68 7.31
CA ASP A 155 -4.15 8.80 7.63
C ASP A 155 -2.76 8.67 7.02
N GLY A 156 -2.38 9.67 6.21
CA GLY A 156 -1.11 9.68 5.49
C GLY A 156 -1.17 9.06 4.08
N ASP A 157 -2.33 8.60 3.60
CA ASP A 157 -2.47 8.09 2.24
C ASP A 157 -2.26 9.16 1.17
N GLY A 158 -1.84 8.72 -0.02
CA GLY A 158 -1.65 9.61 -1.17
C GLY A 158 -2.90 9.77 -2.04
N PHE A 159 -3.84 8.81 -2.00
CA PHE A 159 -5.00 8.79 -2.90
C PHE A 159 -6.08 9.78 -2.44
N VAL A 160 -6.62 9.60 -1.24
CA VAL A 160 -7.66 10.49 -0.69
C VAL A 160 -7.10 11.90 -0.50
N SER A 161 -5.88 12.04 0.01
CA SER A 161 -5.23 13.34 0.20
C SER A 161 -5.06 14.13 -1.11
N THR A 162 -4.76 13.45 -2.22
CA THR A 162 -4.68 14.09 -3.54
C THR A 162 -6.06 14.56 -4.00
N LEU A 163 -7.08 13.71 -3.87
CA LEU A 163 -8.45 14.07 -4.23
C LEU A 163 -8.99 15.21 -3.35
N GLU A 164 -8.70 15.17 -2.05
CA GLU A 164 -9.03 16.24 -1.11
C GLU A 164 -8.41 17.57 -1.55
N ALA A 165 -7.12 17.57 -1.88
CA ALA A 165 -6.44 18.78 -2.36
C ALA A 165 -7.05 19.33 -3.66
N LEU A 166 -7.43 18.46 -4.60
CA LEU A 166 -8.14 18.84 -5.82
C LEU A 166 -9.51 19.45 -5.52
N ILE A 167 -10.29 18.80 -4.65
CA ILE A 167 -11.62 19.27 -4.23
C ILE A 167 -11.52 20.63 -3.53
N ARG A 168 -10.51 20.87 -2.71
CA ARG A 168 -10.30 22.16 -2.05
C ARG A 168 -9.95 23.29 -3.03
N ARG A 169 -9.16 22.99 -4.07
CA ARG A 169 -8.59 23.97 -4.98
C ARG A 169 -9.49 24.36 -6.15
N SER A 170 -10.36 23.45 -6.61
CA SER A 170 -11.15 23.66 -7.82
C SER A 170 -12.62 23.35 -7.63
N PRO A 171 -13.53 24.23 -8.09
CA PRO A 171 -14.98 23.95 -8.13
C PRO A 171 -15.33 22.94 -9.24
N VAL A 172 -14.42 22.71 -10.19
CA VAL A 172 -14.60 21.78 -11.31
C VAL A 172 -13.54 20.70 -11.22
N LEU A 173 -13.97 19.45 -11.27
CA LEU A 173 -13.10 18.26 -11.25
C LEU A 173 -13.16 17.54 -12.59
N VAL A 174 -11.98 17.28 -13.14
CA VAL A 174 -11.84 16.47 -14.36
C VAL A 174 -11.91 15.00 -13.97
N VAL A 175 -12.82 14.28 -14.59
CA VAL A 175 -12.97 12.83 -14.45
C VAL A 175 -12.46 12.17 -15.74
N PRO A 176 -11.41 11.33 -15.66
CA PRO A 176 -10.93 10.57 -16.81
C PRO A 176 -12.05 9.64 -17.32
N GLY A 177 -12.33 9.65 -18.62
CA GLY A 177 -13.38 8.82 -19.22
C GLY A 177 -14.78 9.07 -18.62
N ASP A 178 -15.51 8.02 -18.36
CA ASP A 178 -16.85 8.06 -17.78
C ASP A 178 -16.87 8.02 -16.24
N GLY A 179 -15.74 7.71 -15.61
CA GLY A 179 -15.61 7.61 -14.16
C GLY A 179 -16.29 6.40 -13.52
N THR A 180 -16.68 5.39 -14.30
CA THR A 180 -17.39 4.19 -13.82
C THR A 180 -16.45 3.09 -13.33
N TYR A 181 -15.14 3.32 -13.34
CA TYR A 181 -14.11 2.35 -12.93
C TYR A 181 -14.38 1.86 -11.51
N PRO A 182 -14.50 0.52 -11.31
CA PRO A 182 -14.83 -0.03 -10.00
C PRO A 182 -13.59 0.00 -9.10
N LEU A 183 -13.71 0.64 -7.96
CA LEU A 183 -12.70 0.67 -6.90
C LEU A 183 -13.31 0.07 -5.63
N GLN A 184 -12.52 -0.71 -4.90
CA GLN A 184 -12.95 -1.31 -3.64
C GLN A 184 -11.95 -0.95 -2.53
N PRO A 185 -11.95 0.32 -2.08
CA PRO A 185 -10.96 0.84 -1.14
C PRO A 185 -10.94 0.04 0.15
N VAL A 186 -9.75 -0.16 0.71
CA VAL A 186 -9.50 -0.85 1.98
C VAL A 186 -8.79 0.07 2.97
N SER A 187 -9.16 -0.01 4.24
CA SER A 187 -8.52 0.77 5.30
C SER A 187 -7.08 0.33 5.54
N VAL A 188 -6.19 1.29 5.77
CA VAL A 188 -4.81 0.99 6.17
C VAL A 188 -4.75 0.25 7.49
N SER A 189 -5.69 0.50 8.39
CA SER A 189 -5.82 -0.20 9.68
C SER A 189 -6.14 -1.68 9.49
N ASP A 190 -7.02 -2.01 8.53
CA ASP A 190 -7.33 -3.40 8.17
C ASP A 190 -6.12 -4.09 7.57
N VAL A 191 -5.42 -3.42 6.64
CA VAL A 191 -4.18 -3.94 6.04
C VAL A 191 -3.14 -4.21 7.12
N ALA A 192 -2.93 -3.27 8.04
CA ALA A 192 -1.98 -3.43 9.14
C ALA A 192 -2.33 -4.62 10.05
N SER A 193 -3.62 -4.77 10.39
CA SER A 193 -4.11 -5.89 11.20
C SER A 193 -3.91 -7.24 10.50
N LEU A 194 -4.08 -7.29 9.16
CA LEU A 194 -3.82 -8.51 8.38
C LEU A 194 -2.36 -8.93 8.45
N PHE A 195 -1.42 -7.99 8.30
CA PHE A 195 0.01 -8.29 8.40
C PHE A 195 0.40 -8.80 9.79
N SER A 196 -0.12 -8.19 10.86
CA SER A 196 0.19 -8.62 12.21
C SER A 196 -0.38 -10.01 12.50
N ARG A 197 -1.66 -10.26 12.22
CA ARG A 197 -2.30 -11.55 12.44
C ARG A 197 -1.70 -12.68 11.60
N ALA A 198 -1.29 -12.40 10.36
CA ALA A 198 -0.73 -13.43 9.48
C ALA A 198 0.60 -14.01 9.98
N LEU A 199 1.29 -13.34 10.91
CA LEU A 199 2.50 -13.89 11.53
C LEU A 199 2.21 -15.10 12.43
N GLU A 200 1.07 -15.10 13.11
CA GLU A 200 0.70 -16.10 14.12
C GLU A 200 -0.35 -17.09 13.62
N GLU A 201 -1.12 -16.69 12.60
CA GLU A 201 -2.23 -17.48 12.10
C GLU A 201 -1.75 -18.68 11.28
N GLU A 202 -2.01 -19.89 11.76
CA GLU A 202 -1.69 -21.14 11.06
C GLU A 202 -2.39 -21.21 9.69
N GLY A 203 -1.73 -21.78 8.68
CA GLY A 203 -2.27 -21.98 7.34
C GLY A 203 -2.39 -20.70 6.50
N THR A 204 -1.68 -19.63 6.86
CA THR A 204 -1.49 -18.45 5.99
C THR A 204 -0.26 -18.59 5.10
N GLY A 205 0.64 -19.51 5.38
CA GLY A 205 1.79 -19.82 4.55
C GLY A 205 1.42 -20.35 3.17
N GLU A 206 2.25 -20.07 2.18
CA GLU A 206 2.06 -20.40 0.76
C GLU A 206 0.72 -19.91 0.21
N ARG A 207 0.30 -18.70 0.61
CA ARG A 207 -1.00 -18.13 0.26
C ARG A 207 -0.90 -16.72 -0.30
N ILE A 208 -1.81 -16.45 -1.23
CA ILE A 208 -2.04 -15.12 -1.81
C ILE A 208 -3.46 -14.67 -1.45
N PHE A 209 -3.57 -13.48 -0.87
CA PHE A 209 -4.84 -12.91 -0.47
C PHE A 209 -5.09 -11.58 -1.19
N ASN A 210 -6.22 -11.48 -1.90
CA ASN A 210 -6.72 -10.19 -2.35
C ASN A 210 -7.30 -9.44 -1.14
N VAL A 211 -6.84 -8.21 -0.93
CA VAL A 211 -7.23 -7.40 0.23
C VAL A 211 -8.04 -6.21 -0.27
N THR A 212 -9.35 -6.29 -0.12
CA THR A 212 -10.29 -5.27 -0.57
C THR A 212 -11.26 -4.91 0.55
N GLY A 213 -11.76 -3.69 0.53
CA GLY A 213 -12.74 -3.23 1.50
C GLY A 213 -14.12 -3.89 1.32
N PRO A 214 -15.10 -3.51 2.16
CA PRO A 214 -16.41 -4.16 2.18
C PRO A 214 -17.28 -3.82 0.97
N LYS A 215 -17.07 -2.67 0.32
CA LYS A 215 -17.96 -2.14 -0.72
C LYS A 215 -17.18 -1.64 -1.95
N VAL A 216 -17.80 -1.83 -3.12
CA VAL A 216 -17.28 -1.34 -4.40
C VAL A 216 -17.94 0.00 -4.72
N TYR A 217 -17.14 0.95 -5.18
CA TYR A 217 -17.56 2.27 -5.65
C TYR A 217 -17.03 2.50 -7.06
N SER A 218 -17.72 3.29 -7.86
CA SER A 218 -17.12 3.92 -9.03
C SER A 218 -16.18 5.06 -8.59
N TYR A 219 -15.23 5.41 -9.43
CA TYR A 219 -14.37 6.58 -9.16
C TYR A 219 -15.19 7.86 -8.97
N ARG A 220 -16.27 8.03 -9.74
CA ARG A 220 -17.19 9.16 -9.60
C ARG A 220 -17.90 9.17 -8.25
N GLU A 221 -18.33 8.00 -7.74
CA GLU A 221 -18.94 7.90 -6.40
C GLU A 221 -17.96 8.29 -5.31
N ILE A 222 -16.70 7.86 -5.40
CA ILE A 222 -15.64 8.27 -4.46
C ILE A 222 -15.49 9.80 -4.45
N LEU A 223 -15.42 10.44 -5.62
CA LEU A 223 -15.33 11.90 -5.72
C LEU A 223 -16.56 12.59 -5.14
N THR A 224 -17.75 12.03 -5.37
CA THR A 224 -19.01 12.56 -4.86
C THR A 224 -19.07 12.45 -3.33
N LEU A 225 -18.78 11.26 -2.79
CA LEU A 225 -18.76 11.02 -1.35
C LEU A 225 -17.77 11.96 -0.65
N LEU A 226 -16.54 12.01 -1.14
CA LEU A 226 -15.51 12.87 -0.56
C LEU A 226 -15.87 14.36 -0.64
N SER A 227 -16.42 14.82 -1.78
CA SER A 227 -16.86 16.20 -1.93
C SER A 227 -18.00 16.54 -0.95
N SER A 228 -18.97 15.64 -0.80
CA SER A 228 -20.11 15.81 0.10
C SER A 228 -19.68 15.82 1.57
N SER A 229 -18.81 14.89 1.98
CA SER A 229 -18.27 14.85 3.35
C SER A 229 -17.47 16.10 3.71
N MET A 230 -16.82 16.74 2.72
CA MET A 230 -16.13 18.03 2.89
C MET A 230 -17.08 19.25 2.85
N GLY A 231 -18.38 19.06 2.73
CA GLY A 231 -19.35 20.15 2.56
C GLY A 231 -19.19 20.94 1.25
N LYS A 232 -18.63 20.31 0.19
CA LYS A 232 -18.31 20.97 -1.08
C LYS A 232 -19.20 20.42 -2.21
N ARG A 233 -19.84 21.31 -2.95
CA ARG A 233 -20.50 20.94 -4.22
C ARG A 233 -19.49 21.12 -5.37
N ARG A 234 -19.29 20.08 -6.19
CA ARG A 234 -18.33 20.08 -7.31
C ARG A 234 -19.01 19.70 -8.61
N VAL A 235 -18.58 20.32 -9.68
CA VAL A 235 -19.00 19.98 -11.04
C VAL A 235 -17.99 18.99 -11.61
N PHE A 236 -18.45 17.88 -12.17
CA PHE A 236 -17.61 16.85 -12.79
C PHE A 236 -17.65 17.03 -14.31
N ILE A 237 -16.47 17.20 -14.92
CA ILE A 237 -16.31 17.24 -16.38
C ILE A 237 -15.63 15.95 -16.81
N HIS A 238 -16.33 15.16 -17.61
CA HIS A 238 -15.83 13.90 -18.16
C HIS A 238 -15.01 14.17 -19.41
N LEU A 239 -13.73 13.81 -19.39
CA LEU A 239 -12.85 13.91 -20.55
C LEU A 239 -12.50 12.53 -21.10
N PRO A 240 -12.68 12.30 -22.42
CA PRO A 240 -12.29 11.06 -23.06
C PRO A 240 -10.82 10.69 -22.83
N LEU A 241 -10.53 9.41 -22.56
CA LEU A 241 -9.17 8.94 -22.27
C LEU A 241 -8.18 9.20 -23.40
N ASN A 242 -8.60 9.13 -24.65
CA ASN A 242 -7.78 9.44 -25.84
C ASN A 242 -7.27 10.88 -25.85
N LEU A 243 -7.96 11.80 -25.18
CA LEU A 243 -7.51 13.19 -25.02
C LEU A 243 -6.59 13.36 -23.80
N ILE A 244 -6.87 12.63 -22.69
CA ILE A 244 -6.11 12.78 -21.46
C ILE A 244 -4.74 12.09 -21.55
N ILE A 245 -4.68 10.87 -22.11
CA ILE A 245 -3.46 10.05 -22.13
C ILE A 245 -2.27 10.77 -22.76
N PRO A 246 -2.34 11.38 -23.97
CA PRO A 246 -1.20 12.09 -24.54
C PRO A 246 -0.73 13.26 -23.68
N PHE A 247 -1.68 13.95 -23.02
CA PHE A 247 -1.39 15.07 -22.15
C PHE A 247 -0.69 14.61 -20.86
N VAL A 248 -1.13 13.52 -20.26
CA VAL A 248 -0.48 12.93 -19.08
C VAL A 248 0.94 12.46 -19.41
N ILE A 249 1.15 11.73 -20.51
CA ILE A 249 2.47 11.26 -20.97
C ILE A 249 3.44 12.44 -21.18
N PHE A 250 2.95 13.56 -21.69
CA PHE A 250 3.77 14.76 -21.86
C PHE A 250 4.12 15.41 -20.53
N LEU A 251 3.14 15.55 -19.62
CA LEU A 251 3.29 16.26 -18.35
C LEU A 251 3.94 15.40 -17.23
N GLU A 252 3.88 14.08 -17.29
CA GLU A 252 4.50 13.23 -16.26
C GLU A 252 6.02 13.41 -16.15
N ARG A 253 6.66 13.95 -17.20
CA ARG A 253 8.07 14.35 -17.19
C ARG A 253 8.34 15.48 -16.20
N ILE A 254 7.32 16.26 -15.86
CA ILE A 254 7.39 17.33 -14.87
C ILE A 254 7.17 16.71 -13.49
N ARG A 255 8.18 16.76 -12.63
CA ARG A 255 8.15 16.13 -11.29
C ARG A 255 6.96 16.56 -10.42
N SER A 256 6.56 17.83 -10.51
CA SER A 256 5.44 18.38 -9.74
C SER A 256 4.06 18.01 -10.30
N PHE A 257 3.99 17.38 -11.47
CA PHE A 257 2.73 16.92 -12.02
C PHE A 257 2.24 15.66 -11.24
N PRO A 258 1.01 15.68 -10.72
CA PRO A 258 0.58 14.72 -9.72
C PRO A 258 0.20 13.32 -10.27
N LEU A 259 0.13 13.14 -11.59
CA LEU A 259 -0.40 11.96 -12.23
C LEU A 259 0.57 11.40 -13.27
N THR A 260 0.83 10.09 -13.28
CA THR A 260 1.57 9.40 -14.33
C THR A 260 0.64 8.57 -15.21
N TYR A 261 1.14 8.14 -16.39
CA TYR A 261 0.40 7.23 -17.25
C TYR A 261 0.06 5.91 -16.52
N ASP A 262 1.02 5.34 -15.80
CA ASP A 262 0.80 4.12 -15.00
C ASP A 262 -0.31 4.31 -13.95
N GLN A 263 -0.30 5.42 -13.23
CA GLN A 263 -1.35 5.73 -12.25
C GLN A 263 -2.73 5.91 -12.91
N LEU A 264 -2.78 6.59 -14.07
CA LEU A 264 -4.03 6.73 -14.83
C LEU A 264 -4.53 5.35 -15.32
N TYR A 265 -3.63 4.51 -15.84
CA TYR A 265 -3.96 3.15 -16.25
C TYR A 265 -4.48 2.32 -15.08
N MET A 266 -3.80 2.33 -13.94
CA MET A 266 -4.24 1.63 -12.73
C MET A 266 -5.63 2.09 -12.28
N LEU A 267 -5.89 3.39 -12.31
CA LEU A 267 -7.21 3.96 -11.97
C LEU A 267 -8.30 3.45 -12.92
N THR A 268 -8.05 3.54 -14.24
CA THR A 268 -9.06 3.22 -15.26
C THR A 268 -9.30 1.71 -15.43
N ARG A 269 -8.32 0.88 -15.09
CA ARG A 269 -8.48 -0.57 -15.00
C ARG A 269 -9.42 -0.97 -13.86
N GLY A 270 -9.48 -0.15 -12.83
CA GLY A 270 -10.22 -0.43 -11.61
C GLY A 270 -9.44 -1.36 -10.66
N SER A 271 -9.99 -1.51 -9.46
CA SER A 271 -9.36 -2.29 -8.38
C SER A 271 -10.46 -2.88 -7.49
N LYS A 272 -11.07 -3.99 -7.94
CA LYS A 272 -12.06 -4.76 -7.19
C LYS A 272 -11.67 -6.24 -7.14
N GLY A 273 -11.99 -6.92 -6.06
CA GLY A 273 -11.66 -8.33 -5.87
C GLY A 273 -12.54 -9.01 -4.84
N ASP A 274 -12.36 -10.31 -4.69
CA ASP A 274 -13.07 -11.11 -3.69
C ASP A 274 -12.34 -11.04 -2.34
N ASN A 275 -13.01 -10.54 -1.32
CA ASN A 275 -12.49 -10.43 0.05
C ASN A 275 -12.99 -11.54 1.00
N ARG A 276 -13.73 -12.54 0.51
CA ARG A 276 -14.28 -13.60 1.35
C ARG A 276 -13.17 -14.35 2.09
N ARG A 277 -12.09 -14.69 1.39
CA ARG A 277 -10.96 -15.44 1.97
C ARG A 277 -10.30 -14.71 3.15
N ILE A 278 -10.13 -13.37 3.06
CA ILE A 278 -9.57 -12.60 4.19
C ILE A 278 -10.57 -12.50 5.34
N ARG A 279 -11.86 -12.32 5.07
CA ARG A 279 -12.90 -12.25 6.09
C ARG A 279 -13.07 -13.56 6.85
N GLU A 280 -13.13 -14.67 6.12
CA GLU A 280 -13.27 -16.01 6.70
C GLU A 280 -12.03 -16.41 7.50
N ARG A 281 -10.83 -16.09 6.98
CA ARG A 281 -9.58 -16.52 7.59
C ARG A 281 -9.20 -15.67 8.80
N PHE A 282 -9.27 -14.35 8.67
CA PHE A 282 -8.76 -13.43 9.70
C PHE A 282 -9.87 -12.86 10.61
N GLY A 283 -11.14 -13.04 10.27
CA GLY A 283 -12.27 -12.61 11.11
C GLY A 283 -12.28 -11.11 11.44
N ILE A 284 -11.68 -10.25 10.59
CA ILE A 284 -11.64 -8.81 10.83
C ILE A 284 -12.88 -8.12 10.28
N PRO A 285 -13.49 -7.20 11.03
CA PRO A 285 -14.49 -6.28 10.50
C PRO A 285 -13.78 -5.26 9.60
N LEU A 286 -14.15 -5.26 8.31
CA LEU A 286 -13.54 -4.30 7.37
C LEU A 286 -14.20 -2.94 7.50
N GLU A 287 -13.40 -1.90 7.70
CA GLU A 287 -13.86 -0.51 7.79
C GLU A 287 -14.38 -0.04 6.43
N SER A 288 -15.57 0.60 6.41
CA SER A 288 -16.11 1.17 5.18
C SER A 288 -15.47 2.53 4.87
N PHE A 289 -15.44 2.88 3.59
CA PHE A 289 -14.93 4.19 3.16
C PHE A 289 -15.82 5.34 3.67
N GLU A 290 -17.14 5.11 3.75
CA GLU A 290 -18.08 6.08 4.33
C GLU A 290 -17.81 6.33 5.80
N ASP A 291 -17.58 5.27 6.60
CA ASP A 291 -17.30 5.41 8.04
C ASP A 291 -16.00 6.20 8.27
N TYR A 292 -14.96 5.92 7.48
CA TYR A 292 -13.73 6.71 7.50
C TYR A 292 -13.98 8.19 7.16
N LEU A 293 -14.77 8.49 6.11
CA LEU A 293 -15.07 9.87 5.73
C LEU A 293 -15.89 10.58 6.81
N ASN A 294 -16.86 9.90 7.42
CA ASN A 294 -17.64 10.43 8.53
C ASN A 294 -16.78 10.71 9.75
N ALA A 295 -15.85 9.80 10.07
CA ALA A 295 -14.92 10.00 11.17
C ALA A 295 -13.96 11.19 10.94
N ARG A 296 -13.55 11.41 9.67
CA ARG A 296 -12.59 12.45 9.28
C ARG A 296 -13.21 13.83 9.08
N PHE A 297 -14.41 13.90 8.53
CA PHE A 297 -15.07 15.16 8.11
C PHE A 297 -16.42 15.41 8.77
N GLY A 298 -16.98 14.45 9.52
CA GLY A 298 -18.26 14.60 10.22
C GLY A 298 -18.21 15.72 11.26
N ASP A 299 -19.35 16.36 11.49
CA ASP A 299 -19.45 17.46 12.44
C ASP A 299 -19.15 16.97 13.87
N PRO A 300 -18.24 17.63 14.63
CA PRO A 300 -17.97 17.27 16.03
C PRO A 300 -19.22 17.28 16.93
N GLY A 301 -20.28 17.97 16.51
CA GLY A 301 -21.55 18.08 17.28
C GLY A 301 -22.44 16.83 17.26
N GLU A 302 -22.25 15.87 16.34
CA GLU A 302 -23.03 14.61 16.31
C GLU A 302 -22.43 13.48 17.19
N LYS A 303 -21.21 13.65 17.69
CA LYS A 303 -20.50 12.61 18.50
C LYS A 303 -20.91 12.58 19.98
N GLU A 304 -21.72 13.52 20.48
CA GLU A 304 -22.12 13.57 21.90
C GLU A 304 -23.55 13.03 22.18
N VAL A 305 -24.23 12.44 21.20
CA VAL A 305 -25.63 11.99 21.35
C VAL A 305 -25.83 10.50 21.03
N SER A 306 -24.81 9.67 21.23
CA SER A 306 -25.02 8.21 21.13
C SER A 306 -24.37 7.44 22.26
#